data_8f5ed805ba73ab7e2d0dc654d37c2293
#
_entry.id   8f5ed805ba73ab7e2d0dc654d37c2293
#
_cell.length_a   1.000
_cell.length_b   1.000
_cell.length_c   1.000
_cell.angle_alpha   90.00
_cell.angle_beta   90.00
_cell.angle_gamma   90.00
#
_symmetry.space_group_name_H-M   'P 1'
#
loop_
_entity.id
_entity.type
_entity.pdbx_description
1 polymer ?
#
loop_
_entity_poly.entity_id
_entity_poly.type
_entity_poly.pdbx_seq_one_letter_code
_entity_poly.pdbx_strand_id
1 'polypeptide(L)'
;MSQDTANHQPEEHNAQKSHQSPESKKKKKRNSMKIINLLVLVLVLGGLYFVIRSYFNVGNDKFTNAAQIESYINPINTRVSAYIKEIRFTEHQYVKKGDTLLILDDREIRTQLGQAEATYMSAQASKNATSSSVKTAANNVYTVGANVEAAKANIEAVRARLWNTEQNFKRYQNLLNDEAVTRQQFEQIKTDYEAQKAQLEAQIAQYQSVINSRTTSELSVREVQSKLGLNDAEIKRSANALAMAKLNLSYTVITAPHDGIMGRRTVNVGQLLNASQQVATIVDINNIWVTANFREKQLGNIKIGGSANIKVDALGSEEFEGKITAISGATGARYAAVPVDNSTGNFVKVQQRIPVRIEFTKNNPPQELKKLRAGMNVEINIK
;
A
#
# COMPACT_ATOMS: atom_id res chain seq x y z
N MET A 1 93.62 -29.46 31.77
CA MET A 1 94.87 -30.02 31.18
C MET A 1 95.22 -29.05 30.14
N SER A 2 96.07 -28.15 30.43
CA SER A 2 97.54 -28.13 30.19
C SER A 2 97.75 -27.51 28.84
N GLN A 3 98.22 -26.22 28.83
CA GLN A 3 99.65 -25.87 28.74
C GLN A 3 100.11 -25.87 27.27
N ASP A 4 100.85 -25.09 26.74
CA ASP A 4 101.72 -23.99 27.14
C ASP A 4 102.50 -23.48 25.94
N THR A 5 102.87 -22.27 26.01
CA THR A 5 104.18 -21.60 25.78
C THR A 5 104.58 -21.37 24.33
N ALA A 6 105.01 -20.27 24.07
CA ALA A 6 105.96 -19.26 24.38
C ALA A 6 106.82 -18.83 23.17
N ASN A 7 106.97 -17.58 22.92
CA ASN A 7 108.22 -16.77 22.88
C ASN A 7 109.10 -16.82 21.63
N HIS A 8 109.29 -15.71 20.97
CA HIS A 8 110.60 -14.97 20.99
C HIS A 8 110.57 -13.77 20.03
N GLN A 9 110.88 -12.65 20.58
CA GLN A 9 111.57 -11.50 19.87
C GLN A 9 113.00 -11.84 19.61
N PRO A 10 113.84 -11.02 18.86
CA PRO A 10 113.98 -9.54 18.89
C PRO A 10 114.43 -8.85 17.59
N GLU A 11 114.41 -7.49 17.71
CA GLU A 11 115.33 -6.47 17.30
C GLU A 11 115.62 -6.20 15.81
N GLU A 12 115.51 -5.02 15.47
CA GLU A 12 116.09 -3.69 15.32
C GLU A 12 116.56 -3.35 13.90
N HIS A 13 116.23 -2.27 13.31
CA HIS A 13 117.02 -1.13 12.99
C HIS A 13 116.35 -0.07 12.07
N ASN A 14 116.19 1.08 12.59
CA ASN A 14 116.35 2.45 12.14
C ASN A 14 116.68 2.75 10.70
N ALA A 15 115.84 3.66 10.06
CA ALA A 15 116.27 4.82 9.23
C ALA A 15 115.10 5.74 8.87
N GLN A 16 115.22 6.97 9.34
CA GLN A 16 114.43 8.12 8.95
C GLN A 16 114.55 8.47 7.46
N LYS A 17 113.43 8.83 6.85
CA LYS A 17 113.33 9.95 5.90
C LYS A 17 111.91 10.45 5.74
N SER A 18 111.77 11.71 6.02
CA SER A 18 110.67 12.62 5.78
C SER A 18 110.09 12.58 4.39
N HIS A 19 108.80 12.58 4.23
CA HIS A 19 108.14 13.29 3.16
C HIS A 19 106.68 13.64 3.51
N GLN A 20 106.37 14.85 3.13
CA GLN A 20 105.19 15.66 3.36
C GLN A 20 103.86 15.04 2.91
N SER A 21 102.89 15.35 3.69
CA SER A 21 101.43 15.07 3.54
C SER A 21 100.83 15.75 2.29
N PRO A 22 99.76 15.07 1.68
CA PRO A 22 98.67 15.77 1.02
C PRO A 22 97.31 15.35 1.60
N GLU A 23 96.95 15.86 2.78
CA GLU A 23 95.67 15.60 3.47
C GLU A 23 94.50 16.51 3.06
N SER A 24 94.63 17.39 2.07
CA SER A 24 93.58 18.36 1.76
C SER A 24 92.60 18.03 0.66
N LYS A 25 92.80 16.98 -0.13
CA LYS A 25 91.88 16.61 -1.26
C LYS A 25 90.85 15.52 -0.96
N LYS A 26 90.94 14.69 0.09
CA LYS A 26 89.98 13.63 0.40
C LYS A 26 88.75 14.11 1.23
N LYS A 27 88.79 15.19 1.96
CA LYS A 27 87.68 15.73 2.76
C LYS A 27 86.59 16.38 1.88
N LYS A 28 86.94 17.05 0.78
CA LYS A 28 86.00 17.75 -0.11
C LYS A 28 85.13 16.73 -0.95
N LYS A 29 85.68 15.60 -1.34
CA LYS A 29 84.97 14.56 -2.12
C LYS A 29 83.98 13.70 -1.24
N ARG A 30 84.27 13.52 0.04
CA ARG A 30 83.47 12.80 1.01
C ARG A 30 82.19 13.59 1.46
N ASN A 31 82.30 14.91 1.52
CA ASN A 31 81.14 15.77 1.85
C ASN A 31 80.21 15.96 0.65
N SER A 32 80.75 16.01 -0.58
CA SER A 32 79.92 16.09 -1.79
C SER A 32 79.12 14.79 -2.03
N MET A 33 79.70 13.60 -1.76
CA MET A 33 79.00 12.35 -1.82
C MET A 33 77.92 12.21 -0.76
N LYS A 34 78.08 12.75 0.45
CA LYS A 34 77.06 12.80 1.50
C LYS A 34 75.91 13.70 1.10
N ILE A 35 76.17 14.83 0.46
CA ILE A 35 75.16 15.78 -0.03
C ILE A 35 74.36 15.14 -1.17
N ILE A 36 75.05 14.44 -2.13
CA ILE A 36 74.38 13.76 -3.21
C ILE A 36 73.48 12.62 -2.67
N ASN A 37 73.98 11.79 -1.72
CA ASN A 37 73.20 10.76 -1.09
C ASN A 37 71.96 11.29 -0.31
N LEU A 38 72.14 12.43 0.35
CA LEU A 38 71.02 13.14 1.03
C LEU A 38 69.99 13.63 0.03
N LEU A 39 70.42 14.17 -1.12
CA LEU A 39 69.55 14.65 -2.18
C LEU A 39 68.77 13.50 -2.86
N VAL A 40 69.42 12.38 -3.10
CA VAL A 40 68.79 11.16 -3.59
C VAL A 40 67.78 10.60 -2.57
N LEU A 41 68.15 10.57 -1.29
CA LEU A 41 67.22 10.15 -0.22
C LEU A 41 65.97 11.02 -0.14
N VAL A 42 66.12 12.34 -0.24
CA VAL A 42 65.01 13.30 -0.28
C VAL A 42 64.12 13.09 -1.51
N LEU A 43 64.74 12.82 -2.68
CA LEU A 43 64.01 12.54 -3.93
C LEU A 43 63.26 11.22 -3.87
N VAL A 44 63.86 10.18 -3.29
CA VAL A 44 63.18 8.88 -3.06
C VAL A 44 62.04 9.01 -2.06
N LEU A 45 62.24 9.72 -0.94
CA LEU A 45 61.17 9.95 0.05
C LEU A 45 60.06 10.84 -0.52
N GLY A 46 60.40 11.88 -1.33
CA GLY A 46 59.44 12.73 -2.03
C GLY A 46 58.63 11.91 -3.08
N GLY A 47 59.32 11.07 -3.84
CA GLY A 47 58.68 10.15 -4.80
C GLY A 47 57.76 9.15 -4.09
N LEU A 48 58.22 8.54 -2.99
CA LEU A 48 57.43 7.63 -2.18
C LEU A 48 56.19 8.34 -1.57
N TYR A 49 56.37 9.55 -1.06
CA TYR A 49 55.29 10.38 -0.55
C TYR A 49 54.27 10.70 -1.66
N PHE A 50 54.75 11.06 -2.86
CA PHE A 50 53.89 11.35 -4.00
C PHE A 50 53.10 10.13 -4.46
N VAL A 51 53.74 8.95 -4.52
CA VAL A 51 53.09 7.67 -4.86
C VAL A 51 52.05 7.29 -3.81
N ILE A 52 52.39 7.38 -2.52
CA ILE A 52 51.45 7.09 -1.43
C ILE A 52 50.25 8.06 -1.48
N ARG A 53 50.53 9.35 -1.66
CA ARG A 53 49.46 10.37 -1.74
C ARG A 53 48.56 10.14 -2.97
N SER A 54 49.12 9.79 -4.12
CA SER A 54 48.41 9.58 -5.37
C SER A 54 47.61 8.27 -5.34
N TYR A 55 48.21 7.19 -4.86
CA TYR A 55 47.57 5.85 -4.83
C TYR A 55 46.50 5.71 -3.74
N PHE A 56 46.75 6.26 -2.56
CA PHE A 56 45.80 6.17 -1.43
C PHE A 56 44.84 7.36 -1.31
N ASN A 57 44.85 8.30 -2.25
CA ASN A 57 44.01 9.52 -2.20
C ASN A 57 44.03 10.24 -0.82
N VAL A 58 45.14 10.18 -0.11
CA VAL A 58 45.30 10.76 1.23
C VAL A 58 45.20 12.28 1.15
N GLY A 59 44.17 12.85 1.84
CA GLY A 59 43.93 14.31 1.89
C GLY A 59 42.99 14.81 0.77
N ASN A 60 42.34 13.94 -0.01
CA ASN A 60 41.28 14.36 -0.92
C ASN A 60 39.96 14.45 -0.16
N ASP A 61 39.55 15.65 0.21
CA ASP A 61 38.33 15.92 0.96
C ASP A 61 37.04 15.63 0.14
N LYS A 62 37.17 15.34 -1.15
CA LYS A 62 36.07 15.07 -2.07
C LYS A 62 35.93 13.57 -2.45
N PHE A 63 36.75 12.70 -1.88
CA PHE A 63 36.80 11.29 -2.20
C PHE A 63 36.26 10.42 -1.06
N THR A 64 35.50 9.39 -1.41
CA THR A 64 35.15 8.29 -0.50
C THR A 64 35.08 6.96 -1.23
N ASN A 65 35.60 5.91 -0.60
CA ASN A 65 35.47 4.51 -1.00
C ASN A 65 34.45 3.74 -0.14
N ALA A 66 33.80 4.43 0.79
CA ALA A 66 32.77 3.85 1.64
C ALA A 66 31.39 4.13 1.02
N ALA A 67 31.16 3.62 -0.18
CA ALA A 67 29.93 3.81 -0.92
C ALA A 67 29.47 2.50 -1.57
N GLN A 68 28.16 2.33 -1.66
CA GLN A 68 27.55 1.16 -2.26
C GLN A 68 26.38 1.56 -3.15
N ILE A 69 26.14 0.76 -4.17
CA ILE A 69 24.92 0.85 -4.99
C ILE A 69 23.78 0.27 -4.18
N GLU A 70 22.69 1.01 -4.08
CA GLU A 70 21.46 0.59 -3.43
C GLU A 70 20.30 0.57 -4.42
N SER A 71 19.30 -0.21 -4.11
CA SER A 71 18.04 -0.30 -4.85
C SER A 71 16.91 -0.66 -3.88
N TYR A 72 15.66 -0.45 -4.29
CA TYR A 72 14.53 -0.95 -3.53
C TYR A 72 14.44 -2.47 -3.64
N ILE A 73 14.47 -3.13 -2.50
CA ILE A 73 14.27 -4.58 -2.37
C ILE A 73 12.91 -4.78 -1.72
N ASN A 74 11.93 -5.19 -2.52
CA ASN A 74 10.57 -5.34 -2.07
C ASN A 74 10.26 -6.81 -1.73
N PRO A 75 9.83 -7.11 -0.49
CA PRO A 75 9.35 -8.44 -0.15
C PRO A 75 8.01 -8.72 -0.83
N ILE A 76 7.86 -9.89 -1.38
CA ILE A 76 6.61 -10.41 -1.94
C ILE A 76 6.00 -11.31 -0.89
N ASN A 77 4.84 -10.91 -0.37
CA ASN A 77 4.13 -11.62 0.68
C ASN A 77 2.80 -12.19 0.15
N THR A 78 2.41 -13.35 0.65
CA THR A 78 1.05 -13.86 0.41
C THR A 78 0.02 -13.09 1.24
N ARG A 79 -1.20 -12.96 0.71
CA ARG A 79 -2.33 -12.32 1.42
C ARG A 79 -3.31 -13.32 2.00
N VAL A 80 -3.28 -14.56 1.51
CA VAL A 80 -4.16 -15.65 1.94
C VAL A 80 -3.33 -16.85 2.38
N SER A 81 -3.89 -17.66 3.29
CA SER A 81 -3.27 -18.91 3.69
C SER A 81 -3.71 -20.01 2.74
N ALA A 82 -2.75 -20.69 2.10
CA ALA A 82 -3.03 -21.83 1.22
C ALA A 82 -1.73 -22.60 0.90
N TYR A 83 -1.85 -23.81 0.39
CA TYR A 83 -0.72 -24.59 -0.09
C TYR A 83 -0.18 -24.08 -1.41
N ILE A 84 1.13 -24.14 -1.61
CA ILE A 84 1.75 -23.80 -2.89
C ILE A 84 1.47 -24.93 -3.89
N LYS A 85 0.76 -24.60 -4.96
CA LYS A 85 0.47 -25.51 -6.06
C LYS A 85 1.60 -25.51 -7.10
N GLU A 86 2.10 -24.34 -7.47
CA GLU A 86 3.10 -24.16 -8.53
C GLU A 86 3.94 -22.91 -8.28
N ILE A 87 5.23 -22.98 -8.63
CA ILE A 87 6.16 -21.86 -8.61
C ILE A 87 6.63 -21.64 -10.04
N ARG A 88 6.44 -20.44 -10.59
CA ARG A 88 6.70 -20.07 -11.99
C ARG A 88 7.90 -19.16 -12.20
N PHE A 89 8.73 -18.97 -11.20
CA PHE A 89 9.95 -18.19 -11.31
C PHE A 89 11.15 -19.00 -10.83
N THR A 90 12.33 -18.63 -11.33
CA THR A 90 13.61 -19.08 -10.80
C THR A 90 14.33 -17.95 -10.07
N GLU A 91 15.26 -18.29 -9.17
CA GLU A 91 16.10 -17.31 -8.51
C GLU A 91 16.91 -16.53 -9.54
N HIS A 92 17.05 -15.22 -9.29
CA HIS A 92 17.79 -14.29 -10.15
C HIS A 92 17.22 -14.08 -11.56
N GLN A 93 16.01 -14.58 -11.83
CA GLN A 93 15.31 -14.35 -13.09
C GLN A 93 14.79 -12.91 -13.16
N TYR A 94 14.89 -12.30 -14.35
CA TYR A 94 14.19 -11.06 -14.64
C TYR A 94 12.70 -11.32 -14.86
N VAL A 95 11.85 -10.53 -14.22
CA VAL A 95 10.40 -10.59 -14.34
C VAL A 95 9.83 -9.20 -14.63
N LYS A 96 8.70 -9.18 -15.34
CA LYS A 96 7.94 -7.97 -15.63
C LYS A 96 6.77 -7.83 -14.66
N LYS A 97 6.31 -6.61 -14.46
CA LYS A 97 5.09 -6.33 -13.72
C LYS A 97 3.93 -7.14 -14.27
N GLY A 98 3.24 -7.87 -13.37
CA GLY A 98 2.11 -8.72 -13.71
C GLY A 98 2.48 -10.17 -14.05
N ASP A 99 3.76 -10.52 -14.22
CA ASP A 99 4.17 -11.91 -14.40
C ASP A 99 3.74 -12.75 -13.19
N THR A 100 3.16 -13.92 -13.47
CA THR A 100 2.76 -14.85 -12.43
C THR A 100 3.97 -15.52 -11.81
N LEU A 101 4.18 -15.31 -10.53
CA LEU A 101 5.31 -15.88 -9.79
C LEU A 101 4.95 -17.18 -9.09
N LEU A 102 3.74 -17.26 -8.53
CA LEU A 102 3.33 -18.34 -7.65
C LEU A 102 1.82 -18.56 -7.76
N ILE A 103 1.41 -19.81 -7.79
CA ILE A 103 0.00 -20.22 -7.78
C ILE A 103 -0.23 -21.03 -6.52
N LEU A 104 -1.20 -20.61 -5.74
CA LEU A 104 -1.67 -21.30 -4.55
C LEU A 104 -2.80 -22.27 -4.89
N ASP A 105 -3.04 -23.25 -4.05
CA ASP A 105 -4.22 -24.12 -4.14
C ASP A 105 -5.47 -23.30 -3.80
N ASP A 106 -6.36 -23.17 -4.77
CA ASP A 106 -7.53 -22.32 -4.71
C ASP A 106 -8.84 -23.06 -4.39
N ARG A 107 -8.79 -24.38 -4.17
CA ARG A 107 -9.99 -25.23 -4.02
C ARG A 107 -10.89 -24.77 -2.86
N GLU A 108 -10.29 -24.49 -1.71
CA GLU A 108 -11.04 -24.02 -0.55
C GLU A 108 -11.63 -22.62 -0.78
N ILE A 109 -10.84 -21.72 -1.36
CA ILE A 109 -11.24 -20.34 -1.65
C ILE A 109 -12.34 -20.31 -2.74
N ARG A 110 -12.29 -21.22 -3.72
CA ARG A 110 -13.38 -21.40 -4.72
C ARG A 110 -14.65 -21.88 -4.06
N THR A 111 -14.56 -22.76 -3.09
CA THR A 111 -15.74 -23.22 -2.33
C THR A 111 -16.37 -22.06 -1.55
N GLN A 112 -15.55 -21.23 -0.90
CA GLN A 112 -16.02 -20.02 -0.22
C GLN A 112 -16.64 -19.02 -1.20
N LEU A 113 -16.08 -18.87 -2.40
CA LEU A 113 -16.66 -18.05 -3.47
C LEU A 113 -18.04 -18.57 -3.86
N GLY A 114 -18.17 -19.87 -4.13
CA GLY A 114 -19.45 -20.49 -4.48
C GLY A 114 -20.52 -20.30 -3.40
N GLN A 115 -20.14 -20.40 -2.13
CA GLN A 115 -21.04 -20.11 -1.01
C GLN A 115 -21.50 -18.64 -0.99
N ALA A 116 -20.60 -17.69 -1.23
CA ALA A 116 -20.93 -16.27 -1.30
C ALA A 116 -21.83 -15.95 -2.51
N GLU A 117 -21.60 -16.59 -3.66
CA GLU A 117 -22.45 -16.49 -4.84
C GLU A 117 -23.87 -17.00 -4.56
N ALA A 118 -24.01 -18.18 -3.96
CA ALA A 118 -25.30 -18.74 -3.59
C ALA A 118 -26.06 -17.83 -2.62
N THR A 119 -25.37 -17.24 -1.64
CA THR A 119 -25.98 -16.30 -0.68
C THR A 119 -26.46 -15.03 -1.38
N TYR A 120 -25.69 -14.47 -2.31
CA TYR A 120 -26.09 -13.31 -3.10
C TYR A 120 -27.31 -13.61 -3.99
N MET A 121 -27.32 -14.76 -4.66
CA MET A 121 -28.47 -15.20 -5.47
C MET A 121 -29.72 -15.39 -4.62
N SER A 122 -29.61 -15.96 -3.42
CA SER A 122 -30.71 -16.11 -2.46
C SER A 122 -31.30 -14.77 -2.04
N ALA A 123 -30.43 -13.76 -1.73
CA ALA A 123 -30.88 -12.42 -1.40
C ALA A 123 -31.63 -11.75 -2.57
N GLN A 124 -31.17 -11.95 -3.80
CA GLN A 124 -31.89 -11.47 -5.00
C GLN A 124 -33.24 -12.15 -5.18
N ALA A 125 -33.33 -13.45 -4.98
CA ALA A 125 -34.58 -14.19 -5.06
C ALA A 125 -35.58 -13.72 -4.00
N SER A 126 -35.10 -13.45 -2.77
CA SER A 126 -35.93 -12.89 -1.69
C SER A 126 -36.50 -11.51 -2.04
N LYS A 127 -35.71 -10.64 -2.63
CA LYS A 127 -36.18 -9.32 -3.12
C LYS A 127 -37.27 -9.49 -4.19
N ASN A 128 -37.10 -10.40 -5.14
CA ASN A 128 -38.06 -10.65 -6.21
C ASN A 128 -39.40 -11.20 -5.64
N ALA A 129 -39.31 -12.09 -4.65
CA ALA A 129 -40.49 -12.60 -3.96
C ALA A 129 -41.23 -11.48 -3.21
N THR A 130 -40.51 -10.65 -2.46
CA THR A 130 -41.10 -9.50 -1.76
C THR A 130 -41.68 -8.48 -2.74
N SER A 131 -41.03 -8.21 -3.88
CA SER A 131 -41.58 -7.35 -4.94
C SER A 131 -42.89 -7.87 -5.50
N SER A 132 -43.01 -9.17 -5.68
CA SER A 132 -44.28 -9.82 -6.07
C SER A 132 -45.36 -9.68 -5.00
N SER A 133 -44.99 -9.82 -3.73
CA SER A 133 -45.90 -9.59 -2.60
C SER A 133 -46.40 -8.13 -2.53
N VAL A 134 -45.56 -7.13 -2.85
CA VAL A 134 -46.01 -5.73 -2.97
C VAL A 134 -47.05 -5.58 -4.07
N LYS A 135 -46.85 -6.20 -5.23
CA LYS A 135 -47.81 -6.13 -6.33
C LYS A 135 -49.15 -6.76 -5.94
N THR A 136 -49.12 -7.89 -5.23
CA THR A 136 -50.33 -8.55 -4.73
C THR A 136 -51.06 -7.67 -3.73
N ALA A 137 -50.37 -7.07 -2.77
CA ALA A 137 -50.98 -6.18 -1.79
C ALA A 137 -51.55 -4.90 -2.48
N ALA A 138 -50.88 -4.36 -3.48
CA ALA A 138 -51.37 -3.22 -4.26
C ALA A 138 -52.67 -3.58 -5.04
N ASN A 139 -52.74 -4.76 -5.63
CA ASN A 139 -53.94 -5.25 -6.28
C ASN A 139 -55.12 -5.40 -5.29
N ASN A 140 -54.87 -5.80 -4.07
CA ASN A 140 -55.90 -5.85 -3.03
C ASN A 140 -56.44 -4.44 -2.69
N VAL A 141 -55.58 -3.41 -2.60
CA VAL A 141 -56.03 -2.01 -2.45
C VAL A 141 -56.94 -1.57 -3.60
N TYR A 142 -56.61 -1.95 -4.84
CA TYR A 142 -57.45 -1.68 -6.00
C TYR A 142 -58.82 -2.33 -5.89
N THR A 143 -58.88 -3.61 -5.49
CA THR A 143 -60.13 -4.35 -5.30
C THR A 143 -60.98 -3.72 -4.21
N VAL A 144 -60.41 -3.36 -3.03
CA VAL A 144 -61.13 -2.68 -1.96
C VAL A 144 -61.54 -1.28 -2.40
N GLY A 145 -60.76 -0.60 -3.22
CA GLY A 145 -61.13 0.70 -3.82
C GLY A 145 -62.41 0.60 -4.67
N ALA A 146 -62.59 -0.46 -5.46
CA ALA A 146 -63.80 -0.71 -6.21
C ALA A 146 -65.02 -0.89 -5.27
N ASN A 147 -64.85 -1.56 -4.11
CA ASN A 147 -65.90 -1.72 -3.12
C ASN A 147 -66.27 -0.37 -2.48
N VAL A 148 -65.31 0.56 -2.30
CA VAL A 148 -65.59 1.93 -1.83
C VAL A 148 -66.48 2.69 -2.81
N GLU A 149 -66.22 2.58 -4.12
CA GLU A 149 -67.04 3.22 -5.15
C GLU A 149 -68.45 2.60 -5.21
N ALA A 150 -68.55 1.27 -5.06
CA ALA A 150 -69.85 0.60 -4.97
C ALA A 150 -70.69 1.04 -3.71
N ALA A 151 -70.01 1.16 -2.54
CA ALA A 151 -70.69 1.63 -1.34
C ALA A 151 -71.12 3.10 -1.49
N LYS A 152 -70.33 3.95 -2.14
CA LYS A 152 -70.69 5.34 -2.46
C LYS A 152 -71.91 5.42 -3.39
N ALA A 153 -71.98 4.60 -4.42
CA ALA A 153 -73.14 4.52 -5.34
C ALA A 153 -74.42 4.10 -4.56
N ASN A 154 -74.29 3.15 -3.61
CA ASN A 154 -75.42 2.79 -2.73
C ASN A 154 -75.93 3.93 -1.89
N ILE A 155 -75.05 4.77 -1.35
CA ILE A 155 -75.44 5.98 -0.61
C ILE A 155 -76.26 6.91 -1.51
N GLU A 156 -75.81 7.18 -2.73
CA GLU A 156 -76.51 8.05 -3.68
C GLU A 156 -77.89 7.49 -4.03
N ALA A 157 -78.01 6.15 -4.20
CA ALA A 157 -79.32 5.51 -4.45
C ALA A 157 -80.28 5.70 -3.27
N VAL A 158 -79.80 5.50 -2.02
CA VAL A 158 -80.60 5.69 -0.82
C VAL A 158 -80.93 7.16 -0.61
N ARG A 159 -80.01 8.07 -0.86
CA ARG A 159 -80.23 9.53 -0.82
C ARG A 159 -81.33 9.97 -1.76
N ALA A 160 -81.39 9.49 -2.95
CA ALA A 160 -82.47 9.74 -3.90
C ALA A 160 -83.85 9.26 -3.40
N ARG A 161 -83.84 8.09 -2.74
CA ARG A 161 -85.09 7.58 -2.12
C ARG A 161 -85.51 8.44 -0.95
N LEU A 162 -84.60 8.82 -0.08
CA LEU A 162 -84.84 9.71 1.04
C LEU A 162 -85.40 11.06 0.56
N TRP A 163 -84.80 11.64 -0.47
CA TRP A 163 -85.31 12.91 -1.04
C TRP A 163 -86.78 12.78 -1.44
N ASN A 164 -87.19 11.69 -2.12
CA ASN A 164 -88.59 11.44 -2.50
C ASN A 164 -89.52 11.32 -1.31
N THR A 165 -89.15 10.51 -0.28
CA THR A 165 -89.94 10.36 0.96
C THR A 165 -89.99 11.66 1.78
N GLU A 166 -88.94 12.49 1.77
CA GLU A 166 -88.91 13.79 2.40
C GLU A 166 -89.90 14.76 1.71
N GLN A 167 -89.95 14.79 0.37
CA GLN A 167 -90.90 15.60 -0.35
C GLN A 167 -92.37 15.20 -0.05
N ASN A 168 -92.58 13.86 0.05
CA ASN A 168 -93.89 13.32 0.44
C ASN A 168 -94.27 13.71 1.89
N PHE A 169 -93.32 13.59 2.86
CA PHE A 169 -93.51 13.98 4.22
C PHE A 169 -93.88 15.47 4.32
N LYS A 170 -93.15 16.38 3.67
CA LYS A 170 -93.47 17.84 3.64
C LYS A 170 -94.82 18.13 3.07
N ARG A 171 -95.25 17.41 2.00
CA ARG A 171 -96.55 17.57 1.37
C ARG A 171 -97.62 17.14 2.32
N TYR A 172 -97.55 15.98 2.96
CA TYR A 172 -98.53 15.47 3.86
C TYR A 172 -98.61 16.28 5.16
N GLN A 173 -97.54 16.91 5.62
CA GLN A 173 -97.51 17.84 6.71
C GLN A 173 -98.36 19.09 6.43
N ASN A 174 -98.26 19.63 5.23
CA ASN A 174 -99.08 20.75 4.80
C ASN A 174 -100.58 20.33 4.68
N LEU A 175 -100.88 19.20 4.09
CA LEU A 175 -102.24 18.65 3.92
C LEU A 175 -102.87 18.36 5.28
N LEU A 176 -102.13 17.93 6.31
CA LEU A 176 -102.63 17.74 7.63
C LEU A 176 -103.05 19.09 8.32
N ASN A 177 -102.20 20.11 8.10
CA ASN A 177 -102.52 21.47 8.60
C ASN A 177 -103.71 22.03 7.93
N ASP A 178 -104.04 21.65 6.68
CA ASP A 178 -105.25 22.05 5.93
C ASP A 178 -106.43 21.09 6.19
N GLU A 179 -106.27 20.14 7.17
CA GLU A 179 -107.28 19.14 7.52
C GLU A 179 -107.71 18.21 6.31
N ALA A 180 -106.86 18.14 5.26
CA ALA A 180 -107.16 17.40 4.04
C ALA A 180 -106.73 15.92 4.09
N VAL A 181 -106.04 15.44 5.19
CA VAL A 181 -105.65 14.08 5.41
C VAL A 181 -105.78 13.68 6.87
N THR A 182 -105.95 12.35 7.11
CA THR A 182 -106.06 11.83 8.48
C THR A 182 -104.67 11.81 9.19
N ARG A 183 -104.68 11.93 10.53
CA ARG A 183 -103.49 11.80 11.35
C ARG A 183 -102.77 10.48 11.13
N GLN A 184 -103.53 9.37 10.99
CA GLN A 184 -102.98 8.05 10.71
C GLN A 184 -102.16 8.01 9.39
N GLN A 185 -102.67 8.64 8.32
CA GLN A 185 -101.96 8.78 7.07
C GLN A 185 -100.65 9.59 7.17
N PHE A 186 -100.69 10.66 7.88
CA PHE A 186 -99.51 11.48 8.17
C PHE A 186 -98.46 10.69 8.99
N GLU A 187 -98.87 10.00 10.09
CA GLU A 187 -97.96 9.18 10.89
C GLU A 187 -97.30 8.01 10.07
N GLN A 188 -97.99 7.42 9.14
CA GLN A 188 -97.41 6.41 8.20
C GLN A 188 -96.32 7.02 7.34
N ILE A 189 -96.58 8.18 6.70
CA ILE A 189 -95.58 8.86 5.88
C ILE A 189 -94.39 9.33 6.68
N LYS A 190 -94.60 9.77 7.87
CA LYS A 190 -93.53 10.17 8.82
C LYS A 190 -92.66 8.97 9.18
N THR A 191 -93.23 7.82 9.48
CA THR A 191 -92.51 6.61 9.79
C THR A 191 -91.65 6.14 8.57
N ASP A 192 -92.21 6.19 7.33
CA ASP A 192 -91.48 5.89 6.11
C ASP A 192 -90.29 6.83 5.88
N TYR A 193 -90.43 8.16 6.16
CA TYR A 193 -89.36 9.10 6.07
C TYR A 193 -88.24 8.79 7.11
N GLU A 194 -88.66 8.57 8.40
CA GLU A 194 -87.70 8.23 9.45
C GLU A 194 -86.96 6.90 9.15
N ALA A 195 -87.64 5.90 8.60
CA ALA A 195 -87.02 4.66 8.16
C ALA A 195 -85.97 4.87 7.07
N GLN A 196 -86.30 5.68 6.03
CA GLN A 196 -85.30 5.99 4.96
C GLN A 196 -84.13 6.81 5.50
N LYS A 197 -84.34 7.71 6.45
CA LYS A 197 -83.27 8.45 7.10
C LYS A 197 -82.33 7.53 7.86
N ALA A 198 -82.87 6.61 8.68
CA ALA A 198 -82.09 5.58 9.37
C ALA A 198 -81.33 4.67 8.39
N GLN A 199 -81.96 4.33 7.25
CA GLN A 199 -81.32 3.54 6.18
C GLN A 199 -80.12 4.28 5.56
N LEU A 200 -80.24 5.62 5.34
CA LEU A 200 -79.09 6.43 4.88
C LEU A 200 -77.96 6.43 5.87
N GLU A 201 -78.23 6.61 7.16
CA GLU A 201 -77.21 6.57 8.22
C GLU A 201 -76.53 5.22 8.27
N ALA A 202 -77.21 4.10 8.11
CA ALA A 202 -76.67 2.74 8.02
C ALA A 202 -75.73 2.59 6.81
N GLN A 203 -76.09 3.14 5.60
CA GLN A 203 -75.24 3.09 4.43
C GLN A 203 -73.98 3.97 4.58
N ILE A 204 -74.06 5.11 5.24
CA ILE A 204 -72.94 5.98 5.59
C ILE A 204 -71.96 5.23 6.51
N ALA A 205 -72.46 4.56 7.56
CA ALA A 205 -71.66 3.74 8.44
C ALA A 205 -70.98 2.59 7.69
N GLN A 206 -71.68 1.91 6.78
CA GLN A 206 -71.11 0.89 5.94
C GLN A 206 -70.00 1.42 5.00
N TYR A 207 -70.23 2.55 4.37
CA TYR A 207 -69.23 3.25 3.55
C TYR A 207 -67.96 3.57 4.35
N GLN A 208 -68.10 4.11 5.57
CA GLN A 208 -67.00 4.38 6.46
C GLN A 208 -66.20 3.13 6.83
N SER A 209 -66.88 2.02 7.05
CA SER A 209 -66.28 0.71 7.31
C SER A 209 -65.39 0.25 6.13
N VAL A 210 -65.87 0.40 4.88
CA VAL A 210 -65.14 0.05 3.68
C VAL A 210 -63.94 0.99 3.48
N ILE A 211 -64.07 2.28 3.75
CA ILE A 211 -62.93 3.24 3.77
C ILE A 211 -61.84 2.79 4.75
N ASN A 212 -62.22 2.44 5.96
CA ASN A 212 -61.28 1.96 6.98
C ASN A 212 -60.56 0.67 6.51
N SER A 213 -61.29 -0.26 5.83
CA SER A 213 -60.71 -1.46 5.22
C SER A 213 -59.71 -1.12 4.13
N ARG A 214 -60.00 -0.09 3.27
CA ARG A 214 -59.02 0.40 2.27
C ARG A 214 -57.78 0.94 2.92
N THR A 215 -57.92 1.79 3.98
CA THR A 215 -56.81 2.36 4.72
C THR A 215 -55.90 1.25 5.29
N THR A 216 -56.53 0.21 5.87
CA THR A 216 -55.79 -0.97 6.38
C THR A 216 -55.03 -1.68 5.27
N SER A 217 -55.61 -1.85 4.09
CA SER A 217 -54.95 -2.44 2.94
C SER A 217 -53.77 -1.57 2.43
N GLU A 218 -53.91 -0.25 2.42
CA GLU A 218 -52.83 0.70 2.08
C GLU A 218 -51.68 0.63 3.10
N LEU A 219 -51.97 0.50 4.38
CA LEU A 219 -50.93 0.28 5.41
C LEU A 219 -50.20 -1.03 5.20
N SER A 220 -50.90 -2.13 4.81
CA SER A 220 -50.31 -3.40 4.47
C SER A 220 -49.33 -3.28 3.29
N VAL A 221 -49.67 -2.50 2.23
CA VAL A 221 -48.76 -2.23 1.12
C VAL A 221 -47.48 -1.56 1.63
N ARG A 222 -47.60 -0.52 2.49
CA ARG A 222 -46.45 0.18 3.06
C ARG A 222 -45.57 -0.75 3.89
N GLU A 223 -46.18 -1.64 4.69
CA GLU A 223 -45.43 -2.64 5.46
C GLU A 223 -44.58 -3.53 4.55
N VAL A 224 -45.20 -4.15 3.52
CA VAL A 224 -44.49 -5.03 2.59
C VAL A 224 -43.44 -4.23 1.79
N GLN A 225 -43.74 -2.99 1.43
CA GLN A 225 -42.80 -2.10 0.73
C GLN A 225 -41.56 -1.75 1.59
N SER A 226 -41.73 -1.58 2.91
CA SER A 226 -40.64 -1.37 3.83
C SER A 226 -39.69 -2.58 3.89
N LYS A 227 -40.19 -3.80 3.69
CA LYS A 227 -39.40 -5.03 3.60
C LYS A 227 -38.48 -5.06 2.37
N LEU A 228 -38.81 -4.32 1.28
CA LEU A 228 -37.92 -4.17 0.13
C LEU A 228 -36.62 -3.45 0.51
N GLY A 229 -36.70 -2.44 1.36
CA GLY A 229 -35.51 -1.74 1.87
C GLY A 229 -34.57 -2.65 2.65
N LEU A 230 -35.12 -3.57 3.44
CA LEU A 230 -34.34 -4.60 4.14
C LEU A 230 -33.69 -5.57 3.17
N ASN A 231 -34.42 -6.02 2.13
CA ASN A 231 -33.86 -6.89 1.09
C ASN A 231 -32.77 -6.19 0.29
N ASP A 232 -32.87 -4.89 0.01
CA ASP A 232 -31.83 -4.12 -0.66
C ASP A 232 -30.56 -4.04 0.19
N ALA A 233 -30.70 -3.84 1.50
CA ALA A 233 -29.57 -3.88 2.42
C ALA A 233 -28.90 -5.26 2.47
N GLU A 234 -29.69 -6.34 2.46
CA GLU A 234 -29.19 -7.71 2.43
C GLU A 234 -28.46 -8.05 1.11
N ILE A 235 -28.99 -7.60 -0.03
CA ILE A 235 -28.31 -7.72 -1.33
C ILE A 235 -26.97 -6.99 -1.28
N LYS A 236 -26.92 -5.78 -0.74
CA LYS A 236 -25.68 -5.02 -0.62
C LYS A 236 -24.66 -5.74 0.29
N ARG A 237 -25.12 -6.30 1.39
CA ARG A 237 -24.30 -7.08 2.32
C ARG A 237 -23.71 -8.32 1.63
N SER A 238 -24.54 -9.11 0.97
CA SER A 238 -24.13 -10.33 0.27
C SER A 238 -23.26 -10.03 -0.96
N ALA A 239 -23.52 -8.93 -1.68
CA ALA A 239 -22.68 -8.47 -2.79
C ALA A 239 -21.26 -8.10 -2.32
N ASN A 240 -21.12 -7.44 -1.17
CA ASN A 240 -19.82 -7.13 -0.57
C ASN A 240 -19.09 -8.41 -0.12
N ALA A 241 -19.81 -9.38 0.44
CA ALA A 241 -19.23 -10.68 0.80
C ALA A 241 -18.74 -11.44 -0.45
N LEU A 242 -19.52 -11.41 -1.54
CA LEU A 242 -19.13 -11.96 -2.84
C LEU A 242 -17.90 -11.27 -3.41
N ALA A 243 -17.84 -9.94 -3.35
CA ALA A 243 -16.67 -9.17 -3.80
C ALA A 243 -15.41 -9.54 -3.01
N MET A 244 -15.52 -9.72 -1.69
CA MET A 244 -14.42 -10.16 -0.83
C MET A 244 -13.95 -11.58 -1.19
N ALA A 245 -14.87 -12.51 -1.44
CA ALA A 245 -14.53 -13.88 -1.85
C ALA A 245 -13.81 -13.89 -3.22
N LYS A 246 -14.25 -13.07 -4.18
CA LYS A 246 -13.57 -12.88 -5.47
C LYS A 246 -12.17 -12.28 -5.30
N LEU A 247 -12.01 -11.32 -4.41
CA LEU A 247 -10.72 -10.72 -4.09
C LEU A 247 -9.77 -11.74 -3.47
N ASN A 248 -10.23 -12.55 -2.53
CA ASN A 248 -9.44 -13.63 -1.94
C ASN A 248 -9.00 -14.65 -3.00
N LEU A 249 -9.87 -14.99 -3.95
CA LEU A 249 -9.51 -15.86 -5.06
C LEU A 249 -8.42 -15.21 -5.92
N SER A 250 -8.47 -13.91 -6.18
CA SER A 250 -7.41 -13.22 -6.93
C SER A 250 -6.05 -13.27 -6.23
N TYR A 251 -6.02 -13.34 -4.91
CA TYR A 251 -4.79 -13.45 -4.12
C TYR A 251 -4.13 -14.82 -4.15
N THR A 252 -4.79 -15.84 -4.71
CA THR A 252 -4.17 -17.16 -4.92
C THR A 252 -3.15 -17.16 -6.06
N VAL A 253 -3.18 -16.15 -6.92
CA VAL A 253 -2.18 -15.94 -7.97
C VAL A 253 -1.32 -14.74 -7.56
N ILE A 254 -0.09 -15.03 -7.15
CA ILE A 254 0.87 -14.01 -6.74
C ILE A 254 1.64 -13.54 -7.97
N THR A 255 1.57 -12.24 -8.27
CA THR A 255 2.21 -11.62 -9.43
C THR A 255 3.29 -10.62 -9.02
N ALA A 256 4.22 -10.32 -9.93
CA ALA A 256 5.24 -9.31 -9.73
C ALA A 256 4.62 -7.90 -9.67
N PRO A 257 4.89 -7.12 -8.61
CA PRO A 257 4.32 -5.76 -8.45
C PRO A 257 4.96 -4.73 -9.40
N HIS A 258 6.20 -4.96 -9.82
CA HIS A 258 6.97 -4.12 -10.75
C HIS A 258 8.00 -4.96 -11.49
N ASP A 259 8.64 -4.39 -12.49
CA ASP A 259 9.77 -4.99 -13.20
C ASP A 259 10.97 -5.12 -12.28
N GLY A 260 11.70 -6.24 -12.35
CA GLY A 260 12.87 -6.42 -11.51
C GLY A 260 13.50 -7.81 -11.63
N ILE A 261 14.49 -8.05 -10.77
CA ILE A 261 15.16 -9.34 -10.65
C ILE A 261 14.68 -10.03 -9.36
N MET A 262 14.25 -11.27 -9.51
CA MET A 262 13.85 -12.10 -8.37
C MET A 262 15.05 -12.37 -7.46
N GLY A 263 14.85 -12.25 -6.17
CA GLY A 263 15.83 -12.67 -5.17
C GLY A 263 15.75 -14.18 -4.88
N ARG A 264 16.25 -14.57 -3.71
CA ARG A 264 16.19 -15.95 -3.24
C ARG A 264 14.76 -16.39 -2.97
N ARG A 265 14.46 -17.63 -3.29
CA ARG A 265 13.22 -18.31 -2.97
C ARG A 265 13.30 -18.89 -1.55
N THR A 266 12.32 -18.57 -0.71
CA THR A 266 12.27 -19.03 0.68
C THR A 266 11.27 -20.17 0.89
N VAL A 267 10.55 -20.59 -0.18
CA VAL A 267 9.42 -21.51 -0.09
C VAL A 267 9.48 -22.61 -1.15
N ASN A 268 8.79 -23.74 -0.91
CA ASN A 268 8.77 -24.89 -1.78
C ASN A 268 7.34 -25.30 -2.18
N VAL A 269 7.19 -25.96 -3.33
CA VAL A 269 5.91 -26.53 -3.78
C VAL A 269 5.39 -27.53 -2.73
N GLY A 270 4.07 -27.48 -2.44
CA GLY A 270 3.43 -28.29 -1.41
C GLY A 270 3.55 -27.73 0.01
N GLN A 271 4.27 -26.63 0.22
CA GLN A 271 4.35 -25.96 1.52
C GLN A 271 3.08 -25.16 1.79
N LEU A 272 2.58 -25.21 3.04
CA LEU A 272 1.54 -24.30 3.51
C LEU A 272 2.12 -22.93 3.80
N LEU A 273 1.53 -21.91 3.23
CA LEU A 273 1.82 -20.50 3.53
C LEU A 273 0.75 -19.93 4.47
N ASN A 274 1.19 -19.13 5.40
CA ASN A 274 0.30 -18.30 6.21
C ASN A 274 0.15 -16.90 5.59
N ALA A 275 -0.97 -16.24 5.86
CA ALA A 275 -1.16 -14.84 5.44
C ALA A 275 0.00 -13.96 5.94
N SER A 276 0.45 -13.01 5.11
CA SER A 276 1.59 -12.12 5.34
C SER A 276 2.98 -12.80 5.34
N GLN A 277 3.07 -14.09 5.06
CA GLN A 277 4.37 -14.78 4.94
C GLN A 277 5.08 -14.33 3.67
N GLN A 278 6.37 -14.02 3.80
CA GLN A 278 7.24 -13.68 2.67
C GLN A 278 7.56 -14.95 1.85
N VAL A 279 7.40 -14.84 0.53
CA VAL A 279 7.64 -15.94 -0.42
C VAL A 279 8.89 -15.72 -1.26
N ALA A 280 9.22 -14.47 -1.55
CA ALA A 280 10.39 -14.07 -2.31
C ALA A 280 10.68 -12.58 -2.08
N THR A 281 11.75 -12.09 -2.73
CA THR A 281 12.02 -10.65 -2.87
C THR A 281 12.14 -10.30 -4.34
N ILE A 282 11.85 -9.05 -4.69
CA ILE A 282 12.11 -8.50 -6.02
C ILE A 282 12.95 -7.24 -5.87
N VAL A 283 14.03 -7.15 -6.63
CA VAL A 283 14.96 -6.02 -6.66
C VAL A 283 14.62 -5.15 -7.86
N ASP A 284 14.32 -3.89 -7.61
CA ASP A 284 14.04 -2.92 -8.67
C ASP A 284 15.36 -2.48 -9.31
N ILE A 285 15.58 -2.88 -10.55
CA ILE A 285 16.80 -2.52 -11.30
C ILE A 285 16.71 -1.18 -12.02
N ASN A 286 15.54 -0.56 -12.08
CA ASN A 286 15.35 0.71 -12.77
C ASN A 286 15.59 1.90 -11.84
N ASN A 287 15.43 1.70 -10.53
CA ASN A 287 15.61 2.72 -9.51
C ASN A 287 16.83 2.37 -8.63
N ILE A 288 18.02 2.60 -9.15
CA ILE A 288 19.29 2.41 -8.47
C ILE A 288 19.91 3.76 -8.13
N TRP A 289 20.57 3.83 -6.98
CA TRP A 289 21.35 5.01 -6.55
C TRP A 289 22.58 4.55 -5.79
N VAL A 290 23.47 5.48 -5.51
CA VAL A 290 24.64 5.26 -4.65
C VAL A 290 24.41 5.93 -3.31
N THR A 291 24.61 5.19 -2.24
CA THR A 291 24.73 5.73 -0.88
C THR A 291 26.19 5.82 -0.53
N ALA A 292 26.72 7.05 -0.54
CA ALA A 292 28.11 7.36 -0.27
C ALA A 292 28.26 7.90 1.16
N ASN A 293 29.07 7.23 1.98
CA ASN A 293 29.28 7.60 3.37
C ASN A 293 30.52 8.50 3.47
N PHE A 294 30.30 9.82 3.56
CA PHE A 294 31.34 10.81 3.74
C PHE A 294 31.63 11.06 5.22
N ARG A 295 32.87 11.38 5.52
CA ARG A 295 33.27 11.79 6.87
C ARG A 295 32.69 13.17 7.18
N GLU A 296 32.35 13.44 8.44
CA GLU A 296 31.79 14.70 8.90
C GLU A 296 32.63 15.93 8.42
N LYS A 297 33.95 15.83 8.44
CA LYS A 297 34.85 16.90 7.96
C LYS A 297 34.73 17.21 6.47
N GLN A 298 34.30 16.23 5.65
CA GLN A 298 34.17 16.37 4.20
C GLN A 298 32.86 17.08 3.79
N LEU A 299 31.86 17.12 4.70
CA LEU A 299 30.53 17.59 4.40
C LEU A 299 30.47 19.06 3.96
N GLY A 300 31.40 19.91 4.47
CA GLY A 300 31.46 21.32 4.11
C GLY A 300 31.67 21.56 2.60
N ASN A 301 32.27 20.59 1.90
CA ASN A 301 32.58 20.68 0.47
C ASN A 301 31.51 20.00 -0.41
N ILE A 302 30.46 19.43 0.20
CA ILE A 302 29.41 18.64 -0.48
C ILE A 302 28.12 19.45 -0.53
N LYS A 303 27.59 19.67 -1.74
CA LYS A 303 26.37 20.44 -1.94
C LYS A 303 25.34 19.61 -2.73
N ILE A 304 24.08 19.71 -2.38
CA ILE A 304 22.99 19.13 -3.18
C ILE A 304 23.02 19.76 -4.57
N GLY A 305 22.89 18.93 -5.58
CA GLY A 305 22.99 19.32 -6.99
C GLY A 305 24.40 19.20 -7.58
N GLY A 306 25.42 18.96 -6.75
CA GLY A 306 26.81 18.75 -7.19
C GLY A 306 26.95 17.47 -8.03
N SER A 307 27.93 17.48 -8.96
CA SER A 307 28.27 16.33 -9.80
C SER A 307 29.30 15.45 -9.11
N ALA A 308 29.19 14.15 -9.29
CA ALA A 308 30.13 13.16 -8.78
C ALA A 308 30.49 12.15 -9.87
N ASN A 309 31.75 11.75 -9.91
CA ASN A 309 32.19 10.59 -10.67
C ASN A 309 32.08 9.34 -9.79
N ILE A 310 31.43 8.32 -10.33
CA ILE A 310 31.19 7.04 -9.68
C ILE A 310 32.02 6.00 -10.42
N LYS A 311 32.95 5.36 -9.75
CA LYS A 311 33.71 4.23 -10.27
C LYS A 311 33.27 2.97 -9.56
N VAL A 312 32.83 1.98 -10.32
CA VAL A 312 32.31 0.72 -9.80
C VAL A 312 33.42 -0.31 -9.78
N ASP A 313 33.75 -0.88 -8.62
CA ASP A 313 34.87 -1.80 -8.46
C ASP A 313 34.75 -3.03 -9.37
N ALA A 314 33.51 -3.53 -9.56
CA ALA A 314 33.23 -4.72 -10.38
C ALA A 314 33.38 -4.50 -11.90
N LEU A 315 33.38 -3.22 -12.37
CA LEU A 315 33.44 -2.87 -13.80
C LEU A 315 34.79 -2.24 -14.21
N GLY A 316 35.76 -2.25 -13.31
CA GLY A 316 37.13 -1.84 -13.57
C GLY A 316 37.28 -0.34 -13.82
N SER A 317 37.51 0.07 -15.09
CA SER A 317 37.78 1.46 -15.45
C SER A 317 36.56 2.26 -15.90
N GLU A 318 35.37 1.67 -15.88
CA GLU A 318 34.15 2.38 -16.27
C GLU A 318 33.76 3.41 -15.21
N GLU A 319 33.62 4.67 -15.62
CA GLU A 319 33.18 5.77 -14.77
C GLU A 319 31.76 6.18 -15.15
N PHE A 320 30.93 6.38 -14.14
CA PHE A 320 29.55 6.85 -14.28
C PHE A 320 29.43 8.26 -13.71
N GLU A 321 28.57 9.04 -14.33
CA GLU A 321 28.25 10.36 -13.84
C GLU A 321 27.04 10.32 -12.90
N GLY A 322 27.22 10.85 -11.70
CA GLY A 322 26.16 10.98 -10.68
C GLY A 322 25.89 12.42 -10.28
N LYS A 323 24.70 12.65 -9.74
CA LYS A 323 24.29 13.91 -9.16
C LYS A 323 23.88 13.72 -7.70
N ILE A 324 24.37 14.55 -6.81
CA ILE A 324 24.01 14.55 -5.40
C ILE A 324 22.56 15.04 -5.27
N THR A 325 21.66 14.16 -4.81
CA THR A 325 20.24 14.48 -4.66
C THR A 325 19.83 14.75 -3.22
N ALA A 326 20.50 14.10 -2.26
CA ALA A 326 20.19 14.30 -0.86
C ALA A 326 21.43 14.08 0.03
N ILE A 327 21.48 14.79 1.14
CA ILE A 327 22.41 14.59 2.24
C ILE A 327 21.58 14.21 3.46
N SER A 328 21.96 13.13 4.13
CA SER A 328 21.23 12.66 5.31
C SER A 328 21.25 13.69 6.45
N GLY A 329 20.11 13.85 7.12
CA GLY A 329 19.98 14.71 8.31
C GLY A 329 20.59 14.13 9.58
N ALA A 330 21.08 12.86 9.55
CA ALA A 330 21.72 12.21 10.68
C ALA A 330 22.86 11.30 10.22
N THR A 331 23.77 10.98 11.15
CA THR A 331 24.88 10.05 10.89
C THR A 331 24.39 8.62 10.75
N GLY A 332 25.13 7.78 10.02
CA GLY A 332 24.78 6.37 9.85
C GLY A 332 24.63 5.60 11.16
N ALA A 333 25.38 5.97 12.20
CA ALA A 333 25.27 5.36 13.52
C ALA A 333 23.90 5.60 14.20
N ARG A 334 23.22 6.71 13.88
CA ARG A 334 21.89 7.02 14.43
C ARG A 334 20.76 6.22 13.72
N TYR A 335 21.00 5.78 12.49
CA TYR A 335 20.07 4.94 11.74
C TYR A 335 20.34 3.43 11.90
N ALA A 336 21.39 3.07 12.65
CA ALA A 336 21.66 1.66 12.95
C ALA A 336 20.51 1.04 13.76
N ALA A 337 20.18 -0.21 13.48
CA ALA A 337 19.14 -0.95 14.19
C ALA A 337 19.40 -1.05 15.71
N VAL A 338 20.69 -0.98 16.11
CA VAL A 338 21.12 -0.88 17.50
C VAL A 338 21.96 0.41 17.61
N PRO A 339 21.37 1.53 18.07
CA PRO A 339 22.10 2.76 18.29
C PRO A 339 23.18 2.56 19.35
N VAL A 340 24.37 3.11 19.12
CA VAL A 340 25.45 3.12 20.13
C VAL A 340 25.03 4.09 21.23
N ASP A 341 24.80 3.56 22.42
CA ASP A 341 24.54 4.39 23.60
C ASP A 341 25.86 4.81 24.24
N ASN A 342 26.15 6.10 24.17
CA ASN A 342 27.35 6.70 24.76
C ASN A 342 27.13 7.20 26.20
N SER A 343 26.01 6.83 26.85
CA SER A 343 25.62 7.33 28.18
C SER A 343 26.41 6.70 29.34
N THR A 344 27.20 5.66 29.10
CA THR A 344 27.92 4.90 30.13
C THR A 344 29.29 5.47 30.54
N GLY A 345 29.54 6.77 30.36
CA GLY A 345 30.63 7.48 31.05
C GLY A 345 31.97 7.65 30.32
N ASN A 346 32.30 6.87 29.27
CA ASN A 346 33.53 7.07 28.49
C ASN A 346 33.19 7.46 27.04
N PHE A 347 33.03 8.76 26.81
CA PHE A 347 32.85 9.30 25.44
C PHE A 347 34.19 9.29 24.70
N VAL A 348 34.32 8.39 23.72
CA VAL A 348 35.42 8.44 22.74
C VAL A 348 34.90 9.12 21.48
N LYS A 349 35.51 10.24 21.10
CA LYS A 349 35.16 10.93 19.84
C LYS A 349 35.62 10.11 18.66
N VAL A 350 34.69 9.32 18.09
CA VAL A 350 34.88 8.58 16.83
C VAL A 350 34.38 9.42 15.66
N GLN A 351 35.10 9.34 14.54
CA GLN A 351 34.71 10.07 13.32
C GLN A 351 33.43 9.51 12.75
N GLN A 352 32.39 10.33 12.71
CA GLN A 352 31.08 9.96 12.18
C GLN A 352 31.05 10.02 10.65
N ARG A 353 30.21 9.19 10.04
CA ARG A 353 29.95 9.20 8.60
C ARG A 353 28.51 9.61 8.33
N ILE A 354 28.32 10.44 7.31
CA ILE A 354 27.03 10.97 6.91
C ILE A 354 26.71 10.40 5.53
N PRO A 355 25.58 9.67 5.38
CA PRO A 355 25.14 9.15 4.09
C PRO A 355 24.73 10.28 3.14
N VAL A 356 25.21 10.22 1.92
CA VAL A 356 24.88 11.11 0.82
C VAL A 356 24.33 10.27 -0.32
N ARG A 357 23.14 10.61 -0.80
CA ARG A 357 22.49 9.95 -1.92
C ARG A 357 22.93 10.59 -3.23
N ILE A 358 23.42 9.77 -4.14
CA ILE A 358 23.87 10.16 -5.46
C ILE A 358 23.10 9.34 -6.49
N GLU A 359 22.36 10.00 -7.38
CA GLU A 359 21.61 9.36 -8.44
C GLU A 359 22.40 9.41 -9.75
N PHE A 360 22.31 8.33 -10.54
CA PHE A 360 22.94 8.28 -11.85
C PHE A 360 22.28 9.26 -12.80
N THR A 361 23.07 10.00 -13.58
CA THR A 361 22.53 10.95 -14.56
C THR A 361 22.05 10.21 -15.82
N LYS A 362 21.21 10.86 -16.62
CA LYS A 362 20.73 10.32 -17.90
C LYS A 362 21.82 10.21 -18.97
N ASN A 363 22.99 10.80 -18.74
CA ASN A 363 24.12 10.75 -19.65
C ASN A 363 24.81 9.39 -19.67
N ASN A 364 24.58 8.55 -18.65
CA ASN A 364 25.18 7.23 -18.57
C ASN A 364 24.53 6.26 -19.57
N PRO A 365 25.32 5.39 -20.23
CA PRO A 365 24.79 4.42 -21.15
C PRO A 365 23.80 3.45 -20.48
N PRO A 366 22.56 3.31 -20.97
CA PRO A 366 21.56 2.47 -20.31
C PRO A 366 21.96 0.97 -20.24
N GLN A 367 22.79 0.51 -21.16
CA GLN A 367 23.27 -0.87 -21.17
C GLN A 367 24.23 -1.16 -20.03
N GLU A 368 25.07 -0.18 -19.68
CA GLU A 368 26.02 -0.29 -18.57
C GLU A 368 25.31 -0.19 -17.21
N LEU A 369 24.31 0.70 -17.09
CA LEU A 369 23.49 0.79 -15.87
C LEU A 369 22.76 -0.54 -15.55
N LYS A 370 22.39 -1.32 -16.56
CA LYS A 370 21.76 -2.64 -16.37
C LYS A 370 22.71 -3.70 -15.79
N LYS A 371 24.02 -3.49 -15.87
CA LYS A 371 25.02 -4.39 -15.27
C LYS A 371 25.15 -4.16 -13.74
N LEU A 372 24.74 -2.99 -13.25
CA LEU A 372 24.84 -2.63 -11.85
C LEU A 372 23.90 -3.47 -10.98
N ARG A 373 24.38 -3.81 -9.78
CA ARG A 373 23.60 -4.57 -8.81
C ARG A 373 23.67 -3.89 -7.45
N ALA A 374 22.57 -3.92 -6.72
CA ALA A 374 22.56 -3.47 -5.32
C ALA A 374 23.60 -4.27 -4.52
N GLY A 375 24.33 -3.55 -3.65
CA GLY A 375 25.43 -4.09 -2.86
C GLY A 375 26.82 -4.02 -3.51
N MET A 376 26.95 -3.61 -4.77
CA MET A 376 28.26 -3.36 -5.38
C MET A 376 28.95 -2.18 -4.71
N ASN A 377 30.24 -2.33 -4.41
CA ASN A 377 31.08 -1.25 -3.89
C ASN A 377 31.47 -0.28 -5.00
N VAL A 378 31.56 0.98 -4.63
CA VAL A 378 31.92 2.06 -5.56
C VAL A 378 32.82 3.07 -4.88
N GLU A 379 33.68 3.68 -5.68
CA GLU A 379 34.48 4.85 -5.31
C GLU A 379 33.81 6.13 -5.85
N ILE A 380 33.71 7.13 -5.01
CA ILE A 380 33.06 8.40 -5.36
C ILE A 380 34.06 9.53 -5.28
N ASN A 381 34.14 10.32 -6.34
CA ASN A 381 34.90 11.56 -6.39
C ASN A 381 33.96 12.72 -6.78
N ILE A 382 33.77 13.68 -5.88
CA ILE A 382 32.93 14.87 -6.12
C ILE A 382 33.73 15.92 -6.89
N LYS A 383 33.12 16.47 -7.93
CA LYS A 383 33.71 17.52 -8.76
C LYS A 383 33.66 18.90 -8.09
#